data_5ae25c1fc4212ea51236752cd0c9e365
#
_entry.id   5ae25c1fc4212ea51236752cd0c9e365
#
_cell.length_a   1.000
_cell.length_b   1.000
_cell.length_c   1.000
_cell.angle_alpha   90.00
_cell.angle_beta   90.00
_cell.angle_gamma   90.00
#
_symmetry.space_group_name_H-M   'P 1'
#
loop_
_entity.id
_entity.type
_entity.pdbx_description
1 polymer ?
#
loop_
_entity_poly.entity_id
_entity_poly.type
_entity_poly.pdbx_seq_one_letter_code
_entity_poly.pdbx_strand_id
1 'polypeptide(L)'
;CMPPCEQPRALLAHLLPFQRRSVSFLLEREAPAAERQSLRSECGPGWIRVHASLYFHVLTGAMTTEAALAAADPIRGAILAEEMGLVKSIEVLALILEHTSRHRHELPSYWAAANEAQVQPGGTTLIVSPETLRRQWLDELAMYAPSLRVYSYTGHKAAAEDAGSSWGDWASRWDVMVVSFETLARDLAASHAAPVRMLRQPSKYERPRSPLVQLEFWRVVMDEAQLVGGNAARTMGMIRRQCSLAVSGTPVRRLADLRTSLWFLGLAPAGPPRLWKRILSAAWAPYVGRVLYDVGIRHTKAQVAPEMVLPMQTRYLVPVDFTHVETAFYRDVWHASLAALRLDADGAPQHDTWELDTSVLRAQRQRVLQASRHQNVALRGRQLVRSDARTDDSIRLR
;
A
#
# COMPACT_ATOMS: atom_id res chain seq x y z
N CYS A 1 13.36 23.21 -0.91
CA CYS A 1 13.49 22.22 0.19
C CYS A 1 12.77 22.75 1.40
N MET A 2 11.93 21.93 2.03
CA MET A 2 11.28 22.29 3.28
C MET A 2 12.30 22.37 4.42
N PRO A 3 12.13 23.28 5.38
CA PRO A 3 12.98 23.29 6.57
C PRO A 3 12.75 21.99 7.35
N PRO A 4 13.80 21.44 8.00
CA PRO A 4 13.65 20.24 8.81
C PRO A 4 12.83 20.56 10.07
N CYS A 5 11.93 19.64 10.46
CA CYS A 5 11.20 19.77 11.73
C CYS A 5 12.13 19.63 12.94
N GLU A 6 11.66 20.01 14.10
CA GLU A 6 12.33 19.68 15.34
C GLU A 6 12.26 18.18 15.64
N GLN A 7 13.17 17.68 16.44
CA GLN A 7 13.16 16.30 16.91
C GLN A 7 12.00 16.10 17.87
N PRO A 8 11.04 15.19 17.60
CA PRO A 8 9.97 14.89 18.55
C PRO A 8 10.54 14.41 19.88
N ARG A 9 10.19 15.08 20.99
CA ARG A 9 10.74 14.78 22.32
C ARG A 9 10.41 13.37 22.79
N ALA A 10 9.25 12.85 22.38
CA ALA A 10 8.78 11.51 22.78
C ALA A 10 9.31 10.38 21.88
N LEU A 11 10.01 10.71 20.79
CA LEU A 11 10.65 9.73 19.91
C LEU A 11 12.05 9.39 20.42
N LEU A 12 12.29 8.12 20.76
CA LEU A 12 13.57 7.66 21.27
C LEU A 12 14.64 7.49 20.16
N ALA A 13 14.22 7.30 18.91
CA ALA A 13 15.13 7.25 17.78
C ALA A 13 15.55 8.68 17.36
N HIS A 14 16.83 8.86 17.01
CA HIS A 14 17.32 10.12 16.46
C HIS A 14 17.01 10.20 14.96
N LEU A 15 16.33 11.28 14.55
CA LEU A 15 16.02 11.54 13.13
C LEU A 15 17.22 12.17 12.42
N LEU A 16 17.60 11.57 11.31
CA LEU A 16 18.59 12.16 10.40
C LEU A 16 17.99 13.40 9.69
N PRO A 17 18.85 14.33 9.19
CA PRO A 17 18.36 15.57 8.58
C PRO A 17 17.35 15.36 7.45
N PHE A 18 17.55 14.35 6.58
CA PHE A 18 16.59 14.03 5.51
C PHE A 18 15.26 13.53 6.08
N GLN A 19 15.26 12.73 7.14
CA GLN A 19 14.04 12.25 7.79
C GLN A 19 13.24 13.41 8.41
N ARG A 20 13.92 14.36 9.02
CA ARG A 20 13.30 15.57 9.56
C ARG A 20 12.64 16.41 8.46
N ARG A 21 13.24 16.49 7.25
CA ARG A 21 12.62 17.12 6.08
C ARG A 21 11.39 16.36 5.59
N SER A 22 11.46 15.01 5.60
CA SER A 22 10.31 14.16 5.26
C SER A 22 9.16 14.36 6.24
N VAL A 23 9.44 14.38 7.54
CA VAL A 23 8.41 14.63 8.57
C VAL A 23 7.81 16.02 8.43
N SER A 24 8.61 17.08 8.17
CA SER A 24 8.09 18.41 7.86
C SER A 24 7.11 18.40 6.69
N PHE A 25 7.47 17.73 5.61
CA PHE A 25 6.60 17.59 4.45
C PHE A 25 5.29 16.87 4.81
N LEU A 26 5.36 15.80 5.57
CA LEU A 26 4.18 15.04 5.99
C LEU A 26 3.26 15.86 6.90
N LEU A 27 3.81 16.62 7.84
CA LEU A 27 3.06 17.54 8.72
C LEU A 27 2.33 18.59 7.90
N GLU A 28 3.01 19.21 6.93
CA GLU A 28 2.38 20.19 6.06
C GLU A 28 1.27 19.58 5.22
N ARG A 29 1.48 18.35 4.69
CA ARG A 29 0.45 17.65 3.91
C ARG A 29 -0.78 17.25 4.74
N GLU A 30 -0.64 17.07 6.04
CA GLU A 30 -1.75 16.79 6.95
C GLU A 30 -2.43 18.05 7.52
N ALA A 31 -1.80 19.22 7.41
CA ALA A 31 -2.39 20.47 7.80
C ALA A 31 -3.64 20.79 6.95
N PRO A 32 -4.62 21.56 7.47
CA PRO A 32 -5.70 22.10 6.65
C PRO A 32 -5.17 22.90 5.47
N ALA A 33 -5.85 22.87 4.33
CA ALA A 33 -5.38 23.54 3.11
C ALA A 33 -5.08 25.04 3.31
N ALA A 34 -5.86 25.72 4.15
CA ALA A 34 -5.67 27.14 4.48
C ALA A 34 -4.40 27.43 5.30
N GLU A 35 -3.85 26.44 5.97
CA GLU A 35 -2.67 26.59 6.84
C GLU A 35 -1.35 26.18 6.15
N ARG A 36 -1.43 25.61 4.94
CA ARG A 36 -0.25 25.15 4.22
C ARG A 36 0.54 26.32 3.64
N GLN A 37 1.81 26.41 4.01
CA GLN A 37 2.68 27.53 3.65
C GLN A 37 3.36 27.34 2.28
N SER A 38 3.57 26.11 1.85
CA SER A 38 4.25 25.81 0.59
C SER A 38 3.35 25.04 -0.36
N LEU A 39 2.60 25.74 -1.20
CA LEU A 39 2.05 25.12 -2.39
C LEU A 39 3.22 24.87 -3.38
N ARG A 40 3.58 23.62 -3.60
CA ARG A 40 4.58 23.24 -4.61
C ARG A 40 4.11 23.57 -6.04
N SER A 41 2.83 23.90 -6.19
CA SER A 41 2.16 24.17 -7.46
C SER A 41 1.19 25.34 -7.30
N GLU A 42 1.04 26.18 -8.32
CA GLU A 42 0.03 27.26 -8.38
C GLU A 42 -1.41 26.72 -8.32
N CYS A 43 -1.58 25.44 -8.67
CA CYS A 43 -2.86 24.75 -8.61
C CYS A 43 -2.76 23.58 -7.63
N GLY A 44 -3.88 23.14 -7.09
CA GLY A 44 -3.98 21.95 -6.26
C GLY A 44 -3.53 20.68 -7.00
N PRO A 45 -3.23 19.59 -6.28
CA PRO A 45 -2.74 18.34 -6.87
C PRO A 45 -3.65 17.81 -7.98
N GLY A 46 -3.07 17.56 -9.14
CA GLY A 46 -3.79 17.07 -10.31
C GLY A 46 -4.39 18.15 -11.21
N TRP A 47 -4.41 19.42 -10.81
CA TRP A 47 -4.85 20.52 -11.64
C TRP A 47 -3.70 21.12 -12.44
N ILE A 48 -3.95 21.42 -13.72
CA ILE A 48 -3.04 22.15 -14.60
C ILE A 48 -3.79 23.32 -15.22
N ARG A 49 -3.10 24.45 -15.39
CA ARG A 49 -3.62 25.60 -16.10
C ARG A 49 -3.42 25.38 -17.59
N VAL A 50 -4.49 25.30 -18.35
CA VAL A 50 -4.50 25.06 -19.80
C VAL A 50 -4.54 26.39 -20.56
N HIS A 51 -5.24 27.38 -20.04
CA HIS A 51 -5.40 28.72 -20.60
C HIS A 51 -5.49 29.74 -19.46
N ALA A 52 -5.47 31.03 -19.76
CA ALA A 52 -5.49 32.10 -18.77
C ALA A 52 -6.58 31.96 -17.68
N SER A 53 -7.74 31.42 -18.05
CA SER A 53 -8.87 31.21 -17.15
C SER A 53 -9.43 29.79 -17.17
N LEU A 54 -8.69 28.80 -17.70
CA LEU A 54 -9.18 27.44 -17.82
C LEU A 54 -8.20 26.46 -17.14
N TYR A 55 -8.72 25.69 -16.22
CA TYR A 55 -8.02 24.65 -15.49
C TYR A 55 -8.56 23.27 -15.85
N PHE A 56 -7.67 22.29 -15.90
CA PHE A 56 -8.00 20.91 -16.22
C PHE A 56 -7.39 19.98 -15.18
N HIS A 57 -8.22 19.06 -14.66
CA HIS A 57 -7.75 18.07 -13.70
C HIS A 57 -7.33 16.77 -14.42
N VAL A 58 -6.04 16.47 -14.42
CA VAL A 58 -5.43 15.39 -15.23
C VAL A 58 -5.91 13.99 -14.88
N LEU A 59 -6.35 13.76 -13.63
CA LEU A 59 -6.80 12.44 -13.18
C LEU A 59 -8.30 12.22 -13.36
N THR A 60 -9.11 13.28 -13.29
CA THR A 60 -10.57 13.17 -13.37
C THR A 60 -11.15 13.61 -14.70
N GLY A 61 -10.40 14.40 -15.48
CA GLY A 61 -10.89 15.04 -16.70
C GLY A 61 -11.80 16.23 -16.43
N ALA A 62 -11.98 16.66 -15.19
CA ALA A 62 -12.79 17.83 -14.84
C ALA A 62 -12.17 19.11 -15.38
N MET A 63 -12.99 20.08 -15.77
CA MET A 63 -12.59 21.41 -16.18
C MET A 63 -13.29 22.46 -15.32
N THR A 64 -12.60 23.55 -15.01
CA THR A 64 -13.17 24.69 -14.28
C THR A 64 -12.53 25.99 -14.74
N THR A 65 -13.28 27.07 -14.67
CA THR A 65 -12.76 28.44 -14.83
C THR A 65 -12.51 29.11 -13.46
N GLU A 66 -12.88 28.47 -12.39
CA GLU A 66 -12.71 28.97 -11.03
C GLU A 66 -11.31 28.65 -10.50
N ALA A 67 -10.45 29.66 -10.44
CA ALA A 67 -9.10 29.51 -9.92
C ALA A 67 -9.08 29.01 -8.46
N ALA A 68 -10.05 29.44 -7.64
CA ALA A 68 -10.18 28.99 -6.25
C ALA A 68 -10.42 27.48 -6.16
N LEU A 69 -11.25 26.89 -7.06
CA LEU A 69 -11.51 25.46 -7.09
C LEU A 69 -10.29 24.66 -7.57
N ALA A 70 -9.58 25.19 -8.58
CA ALA A 70 -8.35 24.58 -9.06
C ALA A 70 -7.18 24.70 -8.08
N ALA A 71 -7.15 25.75 -7.26
CA ALA A 71 -6.17 25.94 -6.18
C ALA A 71 -6.50 25.12 -4.92
N ALA A 72 -7.75 24.69 -4.76
CA ALA A 72 -8.16 23.92 -3.60
C ALA A 72 -7.42 22.58 -3.53
N ASP A 73 -6.81 22.29 -2.40
CA ASP A 73 -6.20 21.00 -2.09
C ASP A 73 -6.91 20.38 -0.88
N PRO A 74 -8.03 19.66 -1.11
CA PRO A 74 -8.79 19.04 -0.02
C PRO A 74 -8.07 17.83 0.57
N ILE A 75 -6.95 17.38 -0.04
CA ILE A 75 -6.29 16.15 0.33
C ILE A 75 -5.38 16.38 1.52
N ARG A 76 -5.67 15.66 2.59
CA ARG A 76 -4.84 15.59 3.79
C ARG A 76 -4.09 14.25 3.78
N GLY A 77 -2.82 14.31 3.40
CA GLY A 77 -1.98 13.13 3.35
C GLY A 77 -0.99 13.11 2.20
N ALA A 78 -0.18 12.05 2.17
CA ALA A 78 0.96 11.95 1.28
C ALA A 78 1.33 10.50 0.93
N ILE A 79 2.29 10.37 0.01
CA ILE A 79 3.03 9.14 -0.27
C ILE A 79 4.44 9.29 0.29
N LEU A 80 4.79 8.48 1.27
CA LEU A 80 6.16 8.35 1.78
C LEU A 80 6.86 7.24 1.01
N ALA A 81 7.74 7.62 0.10
CA ALA A 81 8.34 6.73 -0.89
C ALA A 81 9.86 6.56 -0.73
N GLU A 82 10.37 6.72 0.48
CA GLU A 82 11.80 6.59 0.78
C GLU A 82 12.37 5.25 0.31
N GLU A 83 13.58 5.26 -0.20
CA GLU A 83 14.25 4.04 -0.67
C GLU A 83 14.33 2.99 0.45
N MET A 84 14.30 1.71 0.07
CA MET A 84 14.38 0.62 1.06
C MET A 84 15.66 0.73 1.89
N GLY A 85 15.51 0.63 3.22
CA GLY A 85 16.61 0.76 4.19
C GLY A 85 16.83 2.19 4.71
N LEU A 86 16.02 3.19 4.31
CA LEU A 86 16.01 4.54 4.90
C LEU A 86 15.07 4.68 6.11
N VAL A 87 14.55 3.58 6.62
CA VAL A 87 13.79 3.45 7.89
C VAL A 87 12.55 4.36 7.93
N LYS A 88 11.65 4.18 6.97
CA LYS A 88 10.37 4.92 6.85
C LYS A 88 9.48 4.89 8.09
N SER A 89 9.50 3.79 8.84
CA SER A 89 8.68 3.62 10.04
C SER A 89 8.99 4.68 11.11
N ILE A 90 10.25 5.05 11.29
CA ILE A 90 10.63 6.10 12.25
C ILE A 90 10.04 7.46 11.86
N GLU A 91 9.97 7.78 10.57
CA GLU A 91 9.32 9.01 10.08
C GLU A 91 7.81 8.99 10.34
N VAL A 92 7.18 7.83 10.18
CA VAL A 92 5.75 7.64 10.52
C VAL A 92 5.52 7.79 12.02
N LEU A 93 6.39 7.22 12.88
CA LEU A 93 6.30 7.38 14.33
C LEU A 93 6.47 8.85 14.75
N ALA A 94 7.43 9.55 14.14
CA ALA A 94 7.62 10.98 14.37
C ALA A 94 6.37 11.78 14.00
N LEU A 95 5.76 11.52 12.84
CA LEU A 95 4.53 12.16 12.41
C LEU A 95 3.37 11.88 13.38
N ILE A 96 3.24 10.65 13.89
CA ILE A 96 2.20 10.28 14.85
C ILE A 96 2.37 11.05 16.16
N LEU A 97 3.59 11.18 16.65
CA LEU A 97 3.90 11.88 17.90
C LEU A 97 3.66 13.39 17.78
N GLU A 98 4.02 14.00 16.65
CA GLU A 98 3.88 15.45 16.44
C GLU A 98 2.46 15.89 16.07
N HIS A 99 1.71 15.08 15.35
CA HIS A 99 0.39 15.45 14.86
C HIS A 99 -0.69 14.50 15.35
N THR A 100 -1.14 14.76 16.58
CA THR A 100 -2.23 14.03 17.25
C THR A 100 -3.52 14.85 17.21
N SER A 101 -4.66 14.16 17.32
CA SER A 101 -5.98 14.83 17.43
C SER A 101 -6.85 14.12 18.48
N ARG A 102 -6.37 14.04 19.70
CA ARG A 102 -6.99 13.27 20.79
C ARG A 102 -8.42 13.70 21.13
N HIS A 103 -8.75 14.99 20.98
CA HIS A 103 -10.08 15.52 21.32
C HIS A 103 -11.19 15.20 20.29
N ARG A 104 -10.87 14.53 19.19
CA ARG A 104 -11.87 14.20 18.17
C ARG A 104 -12.97 13.25 18.63
N HIS A 105 -12.74 12.43 19.63
CA HIS A 105 -13.77 11.55 20.21
C HIS A 105 -14.91 12.32 20.90
N GLU A 106 -14.71 13.62 21.20
CA GLU A 106 -15.72 14.51 21.76
C GLU A 106 -16.68 15.04 20.66
N LEU A 107 -16.32 14.90 19.39
CA LEU A 107 -17.16 15.33 18.28
C LEU A 107 -18.40 14.41 18.15
N PRO A 108 -19.55 14.98 17.74
CA PRO A 108 -20.75 14.18 17.56
C PRO A 108 -20.57 13.12 16.45
N SER A 109 -21.17 11.96 16.68
CA SER A 109 -21.27 10.93 15.67
C SER A 109 -22.16 11.38 14.51
N TYR A 110 -21.88 10.86 13.29
CA TYR A 110 -22.63 11.20 12.10
C TYR A 110 -22.97 9.94 11.27
N TRP A 111 -24.04 10.04 10.47
CA TRP A 111 -24.40 8.96 9.55
C TRP A 111 -23.52 8.99 8.29
N ALA A 112 -22.78 7.92 8.04
CA ALA A 112 -21.97 7.76 6.83
C ALA A 112 -22.70 6.86 5.82
N ALA A 113 -23.31 7.46 4.79
CA ALA A 113 -24.07 6.72 3.79
C ALA A 113 -23.26 5.63 3.07
N ALA A 114 -21.96 5.86 2.80
CA ALA A 114 -21.10 4.87 2.15
C ALA A 114 -20.79 3.65 3.03
N ASN A 115 -20.90 3.78 4.34
CA ASN A 115 -20.69 2.71 5.30
C ASN A 115 -22.04 2.15 5.80
N GLU A 116 -23.15 2.83 5.48
CA GLU A 116 -24.49 2.56 6.03
C GLU A 116 -24.46 2.39 7.56
N ALA A 117 -23.69 3.23 8.24
CA ALA A 117 -23.43 3.13 9.66
C ALA A 117 -23.31 4.52 10.32
N GLN A 118 -23.65 4.56 11.61
CA GLN A 118 -23.27 5.66 12.48
C GLN A 118 -21.75 5.59 12.71
N VAL A 119 -21.06 6.69 12.47
CA VAL A 119 -19.61 6.79 12.57
C VAL A 119 -19.23 7.76 13.68
N GLN A 120 -18.36 7.32 14.57
CA GLN A 120 -17.80 8.12 15.65
C GLN A 120 -16.43 8.66 15.23
N PRO A 121 -16.21 9.99 15.22
CA PRO A 121 -14.90 10.56 15.03
C PRO A 121 -13.93 10.16 16.16
N GLY A 122 -12.69 9.83 15.80
CA GLY A 122 -11.63 9.42 16.73
C GLY A 122 -10.29 10.08 16.44
N GLY A 123 -9.42 10.10 17.44
CA GLY A 123 -8.05 10.59 17.34
C GLY A 123 -7.00 9.53 17.02
N THR A 124 -7.42 8.27 16.88
CA THR A 124 -6.54 7.13 16.72
C THR A 124 -5.94 7.08 15.30
N THR A 125 -4.65 6.73 15.20
CA THR A 125 -4.01 6.36 13.93
C THR A 125 -4.15 4.85 13.71
N LEU A 126 -4.66 4.44 12.55
CA LEU A 126 -4.71 3.05 12.11
C LEU A 126 -3.54 2.75 11.18
N ILE A 127 -2.68 1.81 11.54
CA ILE A 127 -1.61 1.28 10.69
C ILE A 127 -2.08 -0.04 10.10
N VAL A 128 -2.14 -0.11 8.77
CA VAL A 128 -2.52 -1.30 8.03
C VAL A 128 -1.30 -1.81 7.27
N SER A 129 -0.85 -3.01 7.58
CA SER A 129 0.37 -3.62 7.03
C SER A 129 0.13 -5.07 6.59
N PRO A 130 1.03 -5.69 5.81
CA PRO A 130 1.05 -7.14 5.66
C PRO A 130 1.16 -7.85 7.02
N GLU A 131 0.55 -9.04 7.17
CA GLU A 131 0.62 -9.79 8.44
C GLU A 131 2.07 -10.07 8.87
N THR A 132 2.97 -10.29 7.91
CA THR A 132 4.41 -10.51 8.16
C THR A 132 5.12 -9.32 8.79
N LEU A 133 4.62 -8.10 8.59
CA LEU A 133 5.21 -6.87 9.13
C LEU A 133 4.48 -6.36 10.38
N ARG A 134 3.32 -6.91 10.72
CA ARG A 134 2.51 -6.48 11.87
C ARG A 134 3.30 -6.55 13.18
N ARG A 135 4.04 -7.63 13.39
CA ARG A 135 4.87 -7.80 14.59
C ARG A 135 6.00 -6.77 14.64
N GLN A 136 6.65 -6.52 13.51
CA GLN A 136 7.71 -5.50 13.42
C GLN A 136 7.17 -4.11 13.80
N TRP A 137 5.98 -3.72 13.33
CA TRP A 137 5.35 -2.46 13.73
C TRP A 137 5.12 -2.35 15.23
N LEU A 138 4.64 -3.43 15.86
CA LEU A 138 4.43 -3.46 17.32
C LEU A 138 5.76 -3.33 18.09
N ASP A 139 6.80 -4.02 17.64
CA ASP A 139 8.12 -3.99 18.25
C ASP A 139 8.79 -2.61 18.07
N GLU A 140 8.66 -1.98 16.89
CA GLU A 140 9.18 -0.62 16.63
C GLU A 140 8.43 0.46 17.42
N LEU A 141 7.09 0.36 17.55
CA LEU A 141 6.30 1.24 18.40
C LEU A 141 6.73 1.15 19.88
N ALA A 142 6.89 -0.06 20.40
CA ALA A 142 7.33 -0.27 21.76
C ALA A 142 8.77 0.23 22.01
N MET A 143 9.66 0.09 21.02
CA MET A 143 11.05 0.48 21.12
C MET A 143 11.26 1.99 20.98
N TYR A 144 10.61 2.65 20.02
CA TYR A 144 10.93 4.02 19.65
C TYR A 144 9.88 5.06 20.09
N ALA A 145 8.66 4.63 20.37
CA ALA A 145 7.58 5.51 20.80
C ALA A 145 6.74 4.92 21.96
N PRO A 146 7.37 4.54 23.09
CA PRO A 146 6.72 3.83 24.20
C PRO A 146 5.63 4.66 24.90
N SER A 147 5.58 5.96 24.67
CA SER A 147 4.52 6.83 25.18
C SER A 147 3.16 6.67 24.48
N LEU A 148 3.14 6.02 23.32
CA LEU A 148 1.91 5.76 22.58
C LEU A 148 1.21 4.52 23.13
N ARG A 149 -0.11 4.63 23.32
CA ARG A 149 -0.98 3.51 23.69
C ARG A 149 -1.35 2.74 22.43
N VAL A 150 -0.84 1.51 22.30
CA VAL A 150 -0.92 0.71 21.08
C VAL A 150 -1.88 -0.46 21.26
N TYR A 151 -2.79 -0.66 20.30
CA TYR A 151 -3.68 -1.80 20.22
C TYR A 151 -3.37 -2.67 19.00
N SER A 152 -3.15 -3.97 19.22
CA SER A 152 -3.01 -4.96 18.15
C SER A 152 -4.36 -5.52 17.77
N TYR A 153 -4.96 -5.03 16.69
CA TYR A 153 -6.28 -5.44 16.25
C TYR A 153 -6.23 -6.79 15.53
N THR A 154 -6.88 -7.80 16.11
CA THR A 154 -6.91 -9.18 15.58
C THR A 154 -8.27 -9.58 14.99
N GLY A 155 -9.28 -8.71 15.11
CA GLY A 155 -10.62 -8.91 14.58
C GLY A 155 -11.71 -8.40 15.53
N HIS A 156 -12.92 -8.25 14.98
CA HIS A 156 -14.02 -7.61 15.72
C HIS A 156 -14.45 -8.37 16.97
N LYS A 157 -14.31 -9.70 17.00
CA LYS A 157 -14.69 -10.49 18.20
C LYS A 157 -13.83 -10.16 19.40
N ALA A 158 -12.51 -10.18 19.23
CA ALA A 158 -11.57 -9.81 20.28
C ALA A 158 -11.73 -8.34 20.70
N ALA A 159 -11.96 -7.45 19.73
CA ALA A 159 -12.25 -6.05 20.03
C ALA A 159 -13.57 -5.86 20.81
N ALA A 160 -14.61 -6.64 20.52
CA ALA A 160 -15.90 -6.58 21.21
C ALA A 160 -15.81 -7.04 22.67
N GLU A 161 -14.97 -8.02 22.97
CA GLU A 161 -14.70 -8.47 24.33
C GLU A 161 -14.04 -7.36 25.17
N ASP A 162 -13.22 -6.52 24.55
CA ASP A 162 -12.48 -5.43 25.19
C ASP A 162 -13.24 -4.08 25.19
N ALA A 163 -14.15 -3.87 24.23
CA ALA A 163 -14.76 -2.56 23.99
C ALA A 163 -15.86 -2.18 25.01
N GLY A 164 -16.55 -3.14 25.59
CA GLY A 164 -17.73 -2.83 26.41
C GLY A 164 -18.90 -2.30 25.56
N SER A 165 -19.49 -1.14 25.94
CA SER A 165 -20.72 -0.61 25.33
C SER A 165 -20.53 0.39 24.19
N SER A 166 -19.34 0.99 24.02
CA SER A 166 -19.09 2.07 23.05
C SER A 166 -17.78 1.90 22.29
N TRP A 167 -17.88 1.87 20.96
CA TRP A 167 -16.69 1.83 20.10
C TRP A 167 -15.89 3.14 20.14
N GLY A 168 -16.53 4.27 20.34
CA GLY A 168 -15.86 5.56 20.48
C GLY A 168 -14.99 5.61 21.73
N ASP A 169 -15.56 5.22 22.88
CA ASP A 169 -14.83 5.20 24.15
C ASP A 169 -13.69 4.17 24.12
N TRP A 170 -13.94 3.04 23.50
CA TRP A 170 -12.89 2.05 23.31
C TRP A 170 -11.73 2.57 22.46
N ALA A 171 -12.03 3.17 21.31
CA ALA A 171 -11.03 3.71 20.42
C ALA A 171 -10.23 4.87 21.05
N SER A 172 -10.85 5.68 21.91
CA SER A 172 -10.19 6.80 22.61
C SER A 172 -9.09 6.36 23.58
N ARG A 173 -9.10 5.11 23.98
CA ARG A 173 -8.03 4.53 24.83
C ARG A 173 -6.71 4.34 24.08
N TRP A 174 -6.72 4.35 22.74
CA TRP A 174 -5.60 3.96 21.92
C TRP A 174 -5.17 5.12 21.01
N ASP A 175 -3.88 5.41 21.02
CA ASP A 175 -3.27 6.38 20.13
C ASP A 175 -3.00 5.76 18.75
N VAL A 176 -2.64 4.47 18.74
CA VAL A 176 -2.34 3.70 17.53
C VAL A 176 -3.03 2.34 17.56
N MET A 177 -3.63 1.95 16.46
CA MET A 177 -4.09 0.58 16.20
C MET A 177 -3.30 -0.02 15.04
N VAL A 178 -2.83 -1.27 15.18
CA VAL A 178 -2.12 -2.00 14.13
C VAL A 178 -2.96 -3.18 13.69
N VAL A 179 -3.23 -3.28 12.39
CA VAL A 179 -4.04 -4.35 11.78
C VAL A 179 -3.37 -4.87 10.52
N SER A 180 -3.55 -6.16 10.21
CA SER A 180 -3.10 -6.69 8.92
C SER A 180 -4.14 -6.51 7.82
N PHE A 181 -3.69 -6.47 6.54
CA PHE A 181 -4.59 -6.43 5.38
C PHE A 181 -5.56 -7.62 5.38
N GLU A 182 -5.08 -8.79 5.78
CA GLU A 182 -5.86 -10.02 5.81
C GLU A 182 -6.96 -9.95 6.88
N THR A 183 -6.65 -9.48 8.07
CA THR A 183 -7.62 -9.30 9.16
C THR A 183 -8.63 -8.21 8.78
N LEU A 184 -8.18 -7.09 8.24
CA LEU A 184 -9.04 -6.00 7.77
C LEU A 184 -10.02 -6.50 6.70
N ALA A 185 -9.52 -7.21 5.68
CA ALA A 185 -10.35 -7.72 4.59
C ALA A 185 -11.41 -8.73 5.09
N ARG A 186 -11.03 -9.63 6.00
CA ARG A 186 -11.93 -10.62 6.61
C ARG A 186 -13.03 -9.95 7.42
N ASP A 187 -12.67 -8.96 8.22
CA ASP A 187 -13.59 -8.26 9.11
C ASP A 187 -14.61 -7.43 8.31
N LEU A 188 -14.16 -6.71 7.29
CA LEU A 188 -15.05 -5.92 6.45
C LEU A 188 -15.92 -6.78 5.53
N ALA A 189 -15.42 -7.89 5.01
CA ALA A 189 -16.24 -8.85 4.27
C ALA A 189 -17.36 -9.41 5.14
N ALA A 190 -17.09 -9.70 6.40
CA ALA A 190 -18.11 -10.15 7.35
C ALA A 190 -19.15 -9.06 7.65
N SER A 191 -18.74 -7.78 7.68
CA SER A 191 -19.62 -6.64 7.97
C SER A 191 -20.58 -6.29 6.80
N HIS A 192 -20.19 -6.60 5.57
CA HIS A 192 -20.96 -6.29 4.34
C HIS A 192 -21.65 -7.50 3.71
N ALA A 193 -21.49 -8.69 4.28
CA ALA A 193 -22.22 -9.85 3.79
C ALA A 193 -23.73 -9.64 3.97
N ALA A 194 -24.49 -9.58 2.88
CA ALA A 194 -25.93 -9.55 2.91
C ALA A 194 -26.48 -10.71 3.77
N PRO A 195 -27.53 -10.50 4.56
CA PRO A 195 -28.16 -11.58 5.33
C PRO A 195 -28.58 -12.68 4.36
N VAL A 196 -28.10 -13.90 4.60
CA VAL A 196 -28.27 -15.07 3.70
C VAL A 196 -29.75 -15.51 3.55
N ARG A 197 -30.65 -14.99 4.40
CA ARG A 197 -32.11 -15.22 4.33
C ARG A 197 -32.86 -14.02 4.93
N MET A 198 -33.94 -13.61 4.26
CA MET A 198 -34.98 -12.81 4.90
C MET A 198 -35.66 -13.67 5.97
N LEU A 199 -35.20 -13.53 7.21
CA LEU A 199 -35.78 -14.23 8.35
C LEU A 199 -36.92 -13.40 8.96
N ARG A 200 -37.92 -14.07 9.49
CA ARG A 200 -39.12 -13.47 10.11
C ARG A 200 -38.84 -12.54 11.32
N GLN A 201 -37.60 -12.51 11.83
CA GLN A 201 -37.15 -11.59 12.89
C GLN A 201 -35.76 -11.04 12.54
N PRO A 202 -35.64 -9.90 11.86
CA PRO A 202 -34.37 -9.33 11.43
C PRO A 202 -33.42 -8.99 12.60
N SER A 203 -33.95 -8.46 13.71
CA SER A 203 -33.16 -7.96 14.82
C SER A 203 -32.36 -9.04 15.58
N LYS A 204 -32.77 -10.30 15.50
CA LYS A 204 -32.09 -11.40 16.21
C LYS A 204 -30.86 -11.95 15.47
N TYR A 205 -30.64 -11.51 14.21
CA TYR A 205 -29.62 -12.04 13.32
C TYR A 205 -28.79 -10.93 12.63
N GLU A 206 -28.87 -9.69 13.12
CA GLU A 206 -27.94 -8.65 12.68
C GLU A 206 -26.53 -9.06 13.04
N ARG A 207 -25.70 -9.23 12.01
CA ARG A 207 -24.29 -9.48 12.24
C ARG A 207 -23.66 -8.22 12.83
N PRO A 208 -22.86 -8.33 13.90
CA PRO A 208 -22.17 -7.17 14.46
C PRO A 208 -21.25 -6.59 13.36
N ARG A 209 -21.39 -5.30 13.12
CA ARG A 209 -20.52 -4.57 12.18
C ARG A 209 -19.15 -4.38 12.80
N SER A 210 -18.11 -4.48 11.99
CA SER A 210 -16.75 -4.20 12.44
C SER A 210 -16.65 -2.77 13.00
N PRO A 211 -15.96 -2.56 14.13
CA PRO A 211 -15.70 -1.23 14.66
C PRO A 211 -14.93 -0.37 13.65
N LEU A 212 -14.13 -0.98 12.77
CA LEU A 212 -13.35 -0.27 11.76
C LEU A 212 -14.20 0.51 10.75
N VAL A 213 -15.49 0.16 10.55
CA VAL A 213 -16.42 0.94 9.70
C VAL A 213 -17.31 1.90 10.49
N GLN A 214 -17.31 1.78 11.82
CA GLN A 214 -18.07 2.63 12.74
C GLN A 214 -17.20 3.73 13.37
N LEU A 215 -15.91 3.72 13.09
CA LEU A 215 -14.95 4.71 13.53
C LEU A 215 -14.45 5.54 12.35
N GLU A 216 -14.21 6.82 12.59
CA GLU A 216 -13.41 7.67 11.72
C GLU A 216 -12.04 7.87 12.37
N PHE A 217 -11.01 7.36 11.74
CA PHE A 217 -9.64 7.49 12.23
C PHE A 217 -9.08 8.89 11.94
N TRP A 218 -8.23 9.39 12.83
CA TRP A 218 -7.47 10.61 12.55
C TRP A 218 -6.59 10.42 11.33
N ARG A 219 -5.85 9.30 11.31
CA ARG A 219 -4.94 8.94 10.22
C ARG A 219 -5.04 7.44 9.90
N VAL A 220 -4.97 7.12 8.64
CA VAL A 220 -4.74 5.74 8.19
C VAL A 220 -3.42 5.68 7.45
N VAL A 221 -2.52 4.84 7.93
CA VAL A 221 -1.24 4.52 7.31
C VAL A 221 -1.39 3.21 6.57
N MET A 222 -1.13 3.19 5.28
CA MET A 222 -1.11 2.00 4.43
C MET A 222 0.34 1.64 4.11
N ASP A 223 0.89 0.69 4.85
CA ASP A 223 2.27 0.23 4.64
C ASP A 223 2.35 -0.79 3.51
N GLU A 224 3.48 -0.81 2.80
CA GLU A 224 3.69 -1.60 1.59
C GLU A 224 2.55 -1.44 0.57
N ALA A 225 2.18 -0.18 0.31
CA ALA A 225 1.02 0.22 -0.49
C ALA A 225 0.96 -0.45 -1.88
N GLN A 226 2.11 -0.84 -2.45
CA GLN A 226 2.21 -1.55 -3.73
C GLN A 226 1.70 -3.01 -3.67
N LEU A 227 1.56 -3.59 -2.49
CA LEU A 227 0.99 -4.93 -2.32
C LEU A 227 -0.55 -4.92 -2.29
N VAL A 228 -1.13 -3.75 -2.10
CA VAL A 228 -2.57 -3.57 -1.96
C VAL A 228 -3.22 -3.56 -3.35
N GLY A 229 -3.89 -4.66 -3.69
CA GLY A 229 -4.61 -4.80 -4.95
C GLY A 229 -6.02 -5.37 -4.77
N GLY A 230 -6.86 -5.23 -5.76
CA GLY A 230 -8.18 -5.85 -5.80
C GLY A 230 -9.06 -5.54 -4.58
N ASN A 231 -9.43 -6.58 -3.84
CA ASN A 231 -10.33 -6.47 -2.68
C ASN A 231 -9.72 -5.65 -1.54
N ALA A 232 -8.43 -5.75 -1.28
CA ALA A 232 -7.78 -4.99 -0.21
C ALA A 232 -7.84 -3.47 -0.47
N ALA A 233 -7.64 -3.04 -1.71
CA ALA A 233 -7.81 -1.63 -2.10
C ALA A 233 -9.25 -1.16 -1.84
N ARG A 234 -10.24 -1.94 -2.25
CA ARG A 234 -11.66 -1.65 -2.02
C ARG A 234 -11.98 -1.52 -0.53
N THR A 235 -11.44 -2.44 0.27
CA THR A 235 -11.56 -2.47 1.72
C THR A 235 -11.00 -1.21 2.37
N MET A 236 -9.82 -0.75 1.94
CA MET A 236 -9.21 0.48 2.44
C MET A 236 -10.05 1.74 2.18
N GLY A 237 -10.84 1.76 1.10
CA GLY A 237 -11.76 2.86 0.80
C GLY A 237 -12.94 2.99 1.75
N MET A 238 -13.28 1.93 2.47
CA MET A 238 -14.39 1.91 3.41
C MET A 238 -14.00 2.45 4.79
N ILE A 239 -12.70 2.55 5.07
CA ILE A 239 -12.18 3.10 6.33
C ILE A 239 -12.25 4.63 6.28
N ARG A 240 -13.09 5.21 7.14
CA ARG A 240 -13.20 6.66 7.29
C ARG A 240 -11.97 7.23 7.98
N ARG A 241 -11.46 8.33 7.47
CA ARG A 241 -10.24 8.98 7.98
C ARG A 241 -10.15 10.44 7.56
N GLN A 242 -9.40 11.20 8.33
CA GLN A 242 -9.06 12.59 8.01
C GLN A 242 -7.76 12.67 7.18
N CYS A 243 -6.75 11.91 7.58
CA CYS A 243 -5.44 11.91 6.92
C CYS A 243 -5.13 10.54 6.32
N SER A 244 -4.50 10.53 5.15
CA SER A 244 -4.11 9.31 4.43
C SER A 244 -2.61 9.29 4.19
N LEU A 245 -1.89 8.27 4.64
CA LEU A 245 -0.47 8.11 4.41
C LEU A 245 -0.19 6.76 3.74
N ALA A 246 0.23 6.78 2.49
CA ALA A 246 0.72 5.59 1.79
C ALA A 246 2.24 5.48 1.96
N VAL A 247 2.72 4.33 2.42
CA VAL A 247 4.14 4.07 2.66
C VAL A 247 4.62 2.95 1.77
N SER A 248 5.74 3.14 1.08
CA SER A 248 6.33 2.11 0.23
C SER A 248 7.78 2.42 -0.14
N GLY A 249 8.68 1.44 -0.07
CA GLY A 249 10.04 1.56 -0.63
C GLY A 249 10.06 1.44 -2.17
N THR A 250 9.03 0.83 -2.75
CA THR A 250 8.86 0.61 -4.19
C THR A 250 7.43 0.99 -4.61
N PRO A 251 7.05 2.27 -4.54
CA PRO A 251 5.66 2.71 -4.68
C PRO A 251 5.05 2.38 -6.04
N VAL A 252 5.89 2.20 -7.06
CA VAL A 252 5.47 1.91 -8.43
C VAL A 252 6.29 0.75 -8.97
N ARG A 253 5.81 -0.47 -8.88
CA ARG A 253 6.33 -1.65 -9.60
C ARG A 253 5.69 -1.74 -10.99
N ARG A 254 4.40 -1.46 -11.05
CA ARG A 254 3.59 -1.35 -12.26
C ARG A 254 2.76 -0.09 -12.14
N LEU A 255 2.48 0.56 -13.25
CA LEU A 255 1.65 1.76 -13.27
C LEU A 255 0.28 1.57 -12.61
N ALA A 256 -0.23 0.33 -12.59
CA ALA A 256 -1.48 -0.01 -11.90
C ALA A 256 -1.40 0.20 -10.37
N ASP A 257 -0.22 0.05 -9.77
CA ASP A 257 -0.02 0.18 -8.32
C ASP A 257 -0.22 1.65 -7.88
N LEU A 258 0.14 2.59 -8.75
CA LEU A 258 -0.06 4.02 -8.55
C LEU A 258 -1.54 4.39 -8.38
N ARG A 259 -2.44 3.70 -9.11
CA ARG A 259 -3.87 3.91 -8.99
C ARG A 259 -4.37 3.71 -7.55
N THR A 260 -3.90 2.66 -6.88
CA THR A 260 -4.31 2.35 -5.51
C THR A 260 -3.87 3.45 -4.55
N SER A 261 -2.62 3.91 -4.65
CA SER A 261 -2.10 4.98 -3.80
C SER A 261 -2.82 6.31 -4.03
N LEU A 262 -3.03 6.72 -5.28
CA LEU A 262 -3.75 7.96 -5.61
C LEU A 262 -5.23 7.91 -5.20
N TRP A 263 -5.87 6.74 -5.37
CA TRP A 263 -7.24 6.55 -4.90
C TRP A 263 -7.34 6.56 -3.37
N PHE A 264 -6.39 5.92 -2.69
CA PHE A 264 -6.31 5.95 -1.24
C PHE A 264 -6.15 7.37 -0.70
N LEU A 265 -5.41 8.23 -1.38
CA LEU A 265 -5.30 9.66 -1.05
C LEU A 265 -6.56 10.47 -1.39
N GLY A 266 -7.51 9.92 -2.13
CA GLY A 266 -8.69 10.64 -2.61
C GLY A 266 -8.47 11.45 -3.89
N LEU A 267 -7.31 11.33 -4.53
CA LEU A 267 -6.95 12.08 -5.76
C LEU A 267 -7.58 11.54 -7.02
N ALA A 268 -7.90 10.26 -7.04
CA ALA A 268 -8.42 9.62 -8.23
C ALA A 268 -9.77 8.98 -7.96
N PRO A 269 -10.76 9.22 -8.81
CA PRO A 269 -12.01 8.50 -8.73
C PRO A 269 -11.75 7.01 -8.99
N ALA A 270 -12.59 6.15 -8.43
CA ALA A 270 -12.66 4.74 -8.82
C ALA A 270 -13.17 4.61 -10.25
N GLY A 271 -12.48 5.26 -11.21
CA GLY A 271 -12.88 5.35 -12.60
C GLY A 271 -12.65 4.05 -13.37
N PRO A 272 -13.26 3.90 -14.54
CA PRO A 272 -13.15 2.70 -15.35
C PRO A 272 -11.68 2.40 -15.72
N PRO A 273 -11.27 1.13 -15.84
CA PRO A 273 -9.90 0.75 -16.17
C PRO A 273 -9.34 1.39 -17.45
N ARG A 274 -10.23 1.75 -18.39
CA ARG A 274 -9.85 2.41 -19.65
C ARG A 274 -9.30 3.82 -19.44
N LEU A 275 -9.85 4.57 -18.49
CA LEU A 275 -9.33 5.91 -18.13
C LEU A 275 -7.90 5.82 -17.62
N TRP A 276 -7.62 4.85 -16.75
CA TRP A 276 -6.29 4.63 -16.20
C TRP A 276 -5.25 4.23 -17.26
N LYS A 277 -5.62 3.40 -18.24
CA LYS A 277 -4.73 3.11 -19.37
C LYS A 277 -4.34 4.37 -20.13
N ARG A 278 -5.26 5.32 -20.27
CA ARG A 278 -5.01 6.59 -20.96
C ARG A 278 -4.13 7.53 -20.12
N ILE A 279 -4.45 7.70 -18.84
CA ILE A 279 -3.67 8.52 -17.88
C ILE A 279 -2.23 8.00 -17.74
N LEU A 280 -2.05 6.69 -17.77
CA LEU A 280 -0.74 6.03 -17.65
C LEU A 280 -0.01 5.88 -19.00
N SER A 281 -0.49 6.50 -20.08
CA SER A 281 0.23 6.54 -21.37
C SER A 281 1.44 7.48 -21.29
N ALA A 282 2.41 7.27 -22.16
CA ALA A 282 3.62 8.10 -22.21
C ALA A 282 3.33 9.60 -22.35
N ALA A 283 2.27 9.97 -23.09
CA ALA A 283 1.86 11.36 -23.28
C ALA A 283 1.42 12.05 -21.96
N TRP A 284 0.91 11.28 -20.99
CA TRP A 284 0.43 11.81 -19.70
C TRP A 284 1.43 11.66 -18.56
N ALA A 285 2.53 10.94 -18.78
CA ALA A 285 3.55 10.69 -17.75
C ALA A 285 4.08 11.96 -17.06
N PRO A 286 4.36 13.10 -17.76
CA PRO A 286 4.82 14.32 -17.11
C PRO A 286 3.79 14.89 -16.12
N TYR A 287 2.50 14.83 -16.47
CA TYR A 287 1.42 15.35 -15.62
C TYR A 287 1.20 14.48 -14.37
N VAL A 288 1.28 13.15 -14.53
CA VAL A 288 1.24 12.22 -13.39
C VAL A 288 2.47 12.43 -12.49
N GLY A 289 3.65 12.66 -13.09
CA GLY A 289 4.87 13.02 -12.38
C GLY A 289 4.70 14.28 -11.54
N ARG A 290 4.01 15.30 -12.06
CA ARG A 290 3.69 16.51 -11.29
C ARG A 290 2.80 16.22 -10.08
N VAL A 291 1.73 15.45 -10.26
CA VAL A 291 0.86 15.02 -9.14
C VAL A 291 1.67 14.32 -8.06
N LEU A 292 2.54 13.39 -8.46
CA LEU A 292 3.40 12.67 -7.51
C LEU A 292 4.38 13.58 -6.79
N TYR A 293 4.90 14.59 -7.47
CA TYR A 293 5.75 15.60 -6.87
C TYR A 293 5.01 16.40 -5.78
N ASP A 294 3.74 16.74 -6.02
CA ASP A 294 2.94 17.52 -5.08
C ASP A 294 2.56 16.73 -3.81
N VAL A 295 2.31 15.42 -3.94
CA VAL A 295 1.81 14.59 -2.83
C VAL A 295 2.82 13.57 -2.31
N GLY A 296 3.97 13.41 -2.93
CA GLY A 296 4.97 12.40 -2.58
C GLY A 296 6.29 13.00 -2.10
N ILE A 297 6.95 12.27 -1.20
CA ILE A 297 8.34 12.54 -0.84
C ILE A 297 9.16 11.28 -1.04
N ARG A 298 10.36 11.43 -1.61
CA ARG A 298 11.29 10.35 -1.88
C ARG A 298 12.72 10.84 -1.80
N HIS A 299 13.52 10.17 -0.99
CA HIS A 299 14.96 10.25 -1.02
C HIS A 299 15.56 8.91 -1.48
N THR A 300 16.71 8.96 -2.10
CA THR A 300 17.52 7.79 -2.45
C THR A 300 18.76 7.75 -1.56
N LYS A 301 19.31 6.55 -1.37
CA LYS A 301 20.56 6.39 -0.61
C LYS A 301 21.70 7.26 -1.16
N ALA A 302 21.76 7.42 -2.48
CA ALA A 302 22.76 8.29 -3.12
C ALA A 302 22.58 9.76 -2.74
N GLN A 303 21.33 10.25 -2.65
CA GLN A 303 21.05 11.64 -2.25
C GLN A 303 21.33 11.91 -0.78
N VAL A 304 21.13 10.93 0.10
CA VAL A 304 21.31 11.08 1.55
C VAL A 304 22.67 10.57 2.04
N ALA A 305 23.53 10.08 1.16
CA ALA A 305 24.87 9.59 1.51
C ALA A 305 25.69 10.58 2.36
N PRO A 306 25.64 11.92 2.15
CA PRO A 306 26.32 12.86 3.01
C PRO A 306 25.76 12.95 4.43
N GLU A 307 24.53 12.57 4.64
CA GLU A 307 23.79 12.66 5.92
C GLU A 307 23.78 11.33 6.68
N MET A 308 24.12 10.21 6.01
CA MET A 308 24.09 8.88 6.57
C MET A 308 25.33 8.07 6.19
N VAL A 309 26.14 7.74 7.18
CA VAL A 309 27.30 6.86 6.98
C VAL A 309 26.80 5.42 6.85
N LEU A 310 26.76 4.90 5.64
CA LEU A 310 26.50 3.49 5.41
C LEU A 310 27.80 2.71 5.53
N PRO A 311 27.81 1.55 6.20
CA PRO A 311 28.97 0.67 6.20
C PRO A 311 29.28 0.21 4.78
N MET A 312 30.57 0.03 4.49
CA MET A 312 31.00 -0.44 3.17
C MET A 312 30.45 -1.83 2.89
N GLN A 313 29.77 -1.98 1.77
CA GLN A 313 29.23 -3.27 1.34
C GLN A 313 30.26 -3.99 0.49
N THR A 314 30.74 -5.14 0.96
CA THR A 314 31.55 -6.05 0.15
C THR A 314 30.67 -7.18 -0.38
N ARG A 315 30.68 -7.34 -1.70
CA ARG A 315 29.95 -8.44 -2.37
C ARG A 315 30.94 -9.53 -2.75
N TYR A 316 30.69 -10.73 -2.25
CA TYR A 316 31.42 -11.91 -2.65
C TYR A 316 30.54 -12.70 -3.63
N LEU A 317 31.07 -13.00 -4.81
CA LEU A 317 30.49 -13.97 -5.72
C LEU A 317 31.11 -15.33 -5.40
N VAL A 318 30.32 -16.20 -4.79
CA VAL A 318 30.73 -17.57 -4.50
C VAL A 318 30.11 -18.46 -5.58
N PRO A 319 30.90 -18.97 -6.54
CA PRO A 319 30.42 -19.95 -7.47
C PRO A 319 30.12 -21.26 -6.71
N VAL A 320 28.95 -21.83 -6.96
CA VAL A 320 28.56 -23.12 -6.41
C VAL A 320 28.24 -24.01 -7.56
N ASP A 321 29.01 -25.12 -7.69
CA ASP A 321 28.81 -26.12 -8.71
C ASP A 321 27.60 -26.98 -8.37
N PHE A 322 26.82 -27.33 -9.37
CA PHE A 322 25.75 -28.30 -9.22
C PHE A 322 26.32 -29.70 -9.04
N THR A 323 25.68 -30.46 -8.19
CA THR A 323 25.91 -31.94 -8.16
C THR A 323 25.48 -32.55 -9.49
N HIS A 324 25.94 -33.77 -9.78
CA HIS A 324 25.56 -34.48 -11.02
C HIS A 324 24.03 -34.61 -11.16
N VAL A 325 23.31 -34.82 -10.05
CA VAL A 325 21.85 -34.94 -10.05
C VAL A 325 21.18 -33.59 -10.35
N GLU A 326 21.67 -32.53 -9.74
CA GLU A 326 21.16 -31.17 -10.00
C GLU A 326 21.44 -30.73 -11.43
N THR A 327 22.63 -31.05 -11.96
CA THR A 327 23.00 -30.78 -13.35
C THR A 327 22.07 -31.48 -14.33
N ALA A 328 21.80 -32.77 -14.10
CA ALA A 328 20.88 -33.53 -14.93
C ALA A 328 19.47 -32.96 -14.88
N PHE A 329 18.96 -32.68 -13.68
CA PHE A 329 17.65 -32.09 -13.50
C PHE A 329 17.51 -30.68 -14.14
N TYR A 330 18.54 -29.85 -13.99
CA TYR A 330 18.55 -28.53 -14.62
C TYR A 330 18.53 -28.62 -16.14
N ARG A 331 19.33 -29.55 -16.73
CA ARG A 331 19.32 -29.78 -18.17
C ARG A 331 17.97 -30.24 -18.70
N ASP A 332 17.30 -31.13 -17.99
CA ASP A 332 15.96 -31.62 -18.36
C ASP A 332 14.95 -30.45 -18.36
N VAL A 333 14.98 -29.60 -17.32
CA VAL A 333 14.10 -28.41 -17.25
C VAL A 333 14.46 -27.42 -18.36
N TRP A 334 15.73 -27.23 -18.65
CA TRP A 334 16.21 -26.34 -19.70
C TRP A 334 15.72 -26.80 -21.07
N HIS A 335 15.97 -28.07 -21.45
CA HIS A 335 15.52 -28.64 -22.73
C HIS A 335 13.98 -28.63 -22.86
N ALA A 336 13.25 -28.93 -21.79
CA ALA A 336 11.80 -28.84 -21.78
C ALA A 336 11.32 -27.38 -21.98
N SER A 337 12.07 -26.38 -21.47
CA SER A 337 11.76 -24.98 -21.64
C SER A 337 12.02 -24.48 -23.06
N LEU A 338 13.12 -24.91 -23.68
CA LEU A 338 13.44 -24.65 -25.09
C LEU A 338 12.36 -25.24 -26.02
N ALA A 339 11.98 -26.48 -25.78
CA ALA A 339 10.94 -27.16 -26.57
C ALA A 339 9.58 -26.42 -26.44
N ALA A 340 9.21 -25.98 -25.23
CA ALA A 340 7.98 -25.22 -25.01
C ALA A 340 7.98 -23.85 -25.70
N LEU A 341 9.15 -23.26 -25.90
CA LEU A 341 9.35 -22.02 -26.64
C LEU A 341 9.58 -22.25 -28.15
N ARG A 342 9.59 -23.51 -28.61
CA ARG A 342 9.90 -23.89 -30.00
C ARG A 342 11.27 -23.39 -30.46
N LEU A 343 12.24 -23.49 -29.57
CA LEU A 343 13.64 -23.19 -29.82
C LEU A 343 14.44 -24.48 -29.92
N ASP A 344 15.51 -24.44 -30.67
CA ASP A 344 16.49 -25.56 -30.76
C ASP A 344 17.43 -25.57 -29.54
N ALA A 345 18.41 -26.47 -29.53
CA ALA A 345 19.37 -26.60 -28.44
C ALA A 345 20.25 -25.36 -28.23
N ASP A 346 20.47 -24.58 -29.27
CA ASP A 346 21.27 -23.36 -29.26
C ASP A 346 20.43 -22.11 -28.97
N GLY A 347 19.11 -22.28 -28.82
CA GLY A 347 18.17 -21.19 -28.53
C GLY A 347 17.69 -20.45 -29.77
N ALA A 348 17.93 -20.99 -30.98
CA ALA A 348 17.42 -20.41 -32.21
C ALA A 348 15.98 -20.90 -32.52
N PRO A 349 15.16 -20.10 -33.21
CA PRO A 349 13.82 -20.50 -33.61
C PRO A 349 13.81 -21.72 -34.52
N GLN A 350 12.92 -22.67 -34.27
CA GLN A 350 12.79 -23.89 -35.07
C GLN A 350 12.09 -23.67 -36.42
N HIS A 351 11.40 -22.50 -36.60
CA HIS A 351 10.67 -22.17 -37.83
C HIS A 351 10.81 -20.69 -38.17
N ASP A 352 10.81 -20.33 -39.42
CA ASP A 352 10.92 -18.94 -39.92
C ASP A 352 9.74 -18.04 -39.49
N THR A 353 8.58 -18.63 -39.18
CA THR A 353 7.36 -17.93 -38.70
C THR A 353 7.24 -17.91 -37.19
N TRP A 354 8.36 -18.08 -36.46
CA TRP A 354 8.33 -18.12 -35.00
C TRP A 354 8.01 -16.74 -34.41
N GLU A 355 7.04 -16.71 -33.53
CA GLU A 355 6.69 -15.54 -32.70
C GLU A 355 6.85 -15.86 -31.23
N LEU A 356 7.43 -14.93 -30.47
CA LEU A 356 7.67 -15.09 -29.05
C LEU A 356 6.37 -14.90 -28.26
N ASP A 357 5.83 -15.99 -27.71
CA ASP A 357 4.78 -15.90 -26.69
C ASP A 357 5.37 -15.49 -25.34
N THR A 358 5.14 -14.23 -24.98
CA THR A 358 5.65 -13.64 -23.73
C THR A 358 5.07 -14.29 -22.48
N SER A 359 3.89 -14.92 -22.56
CA SER A 359 3.27 -15.64 -21.43
C SER A 359 4.01 -16.96 -21.17
N VAL A 360 4.30 -17.71 -22.25
CA VAL A 360 5.09 -18.94 -22.21
C VAL A 360 6.51 -18.65 -21.74
N LEU A 361 7.14 -17.59 -22.27
CA LEU A 361 8.48 -17.18 -21.83
C LEU A 361 8.55 -16.92 -20.33
N ARG A 362 7.58 -16.19 -19.77
CA ARG A 362 7.54 -15.91 -18.32
C ARG A 362 7.42 -17.19 -17.49
N ALA A 363 6.56 -18.11 -17.92
CA ALA A 363 6.36 -19.38 -17.24
C ALA A 363 7.63 -20.25 -17.28
N GLN A 364 8.29 -20.33 -18.43
CA GLN A 364 9.53 -21.12 -18.58
C GLN A 364 10.70 -20.48 -17.80
N ARG A 365 10.86 -19.14 -17.85
CA ARG A 365 11.85 -18.44 -17.04
C ARG A 365 11.68 -18.74 -15.54
N GLN A 366 10.46 -18.76 -15.04
CA GLN A 366 10.19 -19.08 -13.64
C GLN A 366 10.58 -20.51 -13.31
N ARG A 367 10.30 -21.48 -14.20
CA ARG A 367 10.70 -22.88 -14.02
C ARG A 367 12.20 -23.06 -13.94
N VAL A 368 12.94 -22.46 -14.88
CA VAL A 368 14.41 -22.51 -14.91
C VAL A 368 15.00 -21.88 -13.64
N LEU A 369 14.49 -20.72 -13.21
CA LEU A 369 14.92 -20.08 -11.96
C LEU A 369 14.61 -20.92 -10.71
N GLN A 370 13.51 -21.67 -10.70
CA GLN A 370 13.20 -22.58 -9.61
C GLN A 370 14.13 -23.81 -9.61
N ALA A 371 14.41 -24.37 -10.78
CA ALA A 371 15.35 -25.48 -10.93
C ALA A 371 16.78 -25.13 -10.51
N SER A 372 17.22 -23.89 -10.76
CA SER A 372 18.54 -23.40 -10.33
C SER A 372 18.66 -23.19 -8.82
N ARG A 373 17.53 -23.11 -8.09
CA ARG A 373 17.55 -22.96 -6.63
C ARG A 373 17.59 -24.29 -5.89
N HIS A 374 16.73 -25.20 -6.26
CA HIS A 374 16.67 -26.56 -5.70
C HIS A 374 15.62 -27.40 -6.45
N GLN A 375 15.95 -28.65 -6.75
CA GLN A 375 15.05 -29.57 -7.46
C GLN A 375 13.67 -29.73 -6.81
N ASN A 376 13.59 -29.77 -5.46
CA ASN A 376 12.32 -29.90 -4.73
C ASN A 376 11.41 -28.68 -4.89
N VAL A 377 11.94 -27.48 -5.10
CA VAL A 377 11.15 -26.26 -5.34
C VAL A 377 10.49 -26.31 -6.71
N ALA A 378 11.20 -26.81 -7.72
CA ALA A 378 10.67 -26.96 -9.07
C ALA A 378 9.59 -28.06 -9.15
N LEU A 379 9.72 -29.15 -8.38
CA LEU A 379 8.73 -30.22 -8.30
C LEU A 379 7.44 -29.78 -7.61
N ARG A 380 7.51 -28.99 -6.53
CA ARG A 380 6.33 -28.41 -5.86
C ARG A 380 5.56 -27.46 -6.78
N GLY A 381 6.24 -26.68 -7.62
CA GLY A 381 5.60 -25.85 -8.64
C GLY A 381 4.78 -26.63 -9.66
N ARG A 382 5.17 -27.87 -10.00
CA ARG A 382 4.37 -28.76 -10.87
C ARG A 382 3.07 -29.24 -10.24
N GLN A 383 3.02 -29.44 -8.92
CA GLN A 383 1.80 -29.86 -8.20
C GLN A 383 0.77 -28.73 -8.11
N LEU A 384 1.20 -27.48 -7.93
CA LEU A 384 0.31 -26.31 -7.90
C LEU A 384 -0.31 -26.00 -9.27
N VAL A 385 0.40 -26.21 -10.36
CA VAL A 385 -0.13 -26.01 -11.73
C VAL A 385 -1.05 -27.15 -12.16
N ARG A 386 -0.91 -28.36 -11.60
CA ARG A 386 -1.82 -29.48 -11.88
C ARG A 386 -3.13 -29.44 -11.13
N SER A 387 -3.24 -28.70 -10.03
CA SER A 387 -4.49 -28.56 -9.29
C SER A 387 -5.53 -27.67 -9.99
N ASP A 388 -5.10 -26.84 -10.94
CA ASP A 388 -6.02 -25.98 -11.73
C ASP A 388 -6.43 -26.60 -13.08
N ALA A 389 -5.82 -27.70 -13.49
CA ALA A 389 -6.22 -28.45 -14.67
C ALA A 389 -6.91 -29.75 -14.24
N ARG A 390 -8.22 -29.71 -14.09
CA ARG A 390 -9.03 -30.94 -14.02
C ARG A 390 -8.93 -31.66 -15.36
N THR A 391 -8.07 -32.66 -15.42
CA THR A 391 -8.28 -33.85 -16.26
C THR A 391 -7.52 -35.01 -15.60
N ASP A 392 -8.30 -36.04 -15.38
CA ASP A 392 -7.95 -37.39 -14.96
C ASP A 392 -6.69 -37.90 -15.67
N ASP A 393 -5.67 -38.31 -14.94
CA ASP A 393 -4.98 -39.56 -15.20
C ASP A 393 -4.01 -39.87 -14.06
N SER A 394 -4.25 -41.02 -13.48
CA SER A 394 -3.50 -41.66 -12.44
C SER A 394 -2.09 -42.07 -12.90
N ILE A 395 -1.05 -41.46 -12.35
CA ILE A 395 0.27 -42.05 -12.29
C ILE A 395 0.77 -42.02 -10.85
N ARG A 396 0.66 -43.14 -10.17
CA ARG A 396 1.37 -43.45 -8.94
C ARG A 396 2.86 -43.59 -9.26
N LEU A 397 3.68 -42.77 -8.67
CA LEU A 397 5.10 -42.99 -8.51
C LEU A 397 5.36 -43.47 -7.08
N ARG A 398 5.93 -44.65 -6.97
CA ARG A 398 6.54 -45.20 -5.77
C ARG A 398 7.82 -44.44 -5.41
#